data_d5c26130f8e9c445a0b6c128e7f8079d
#
_entry.id   d5c26130f8e9c445a0b6c128e7f8079d
#
_cell.length_a   1.000
_cell.length_b   1.000
_cell.length_c   1.000
_cell.angle_alpha   90.00
_cell.angle_beta   90.00
_cell.angle_gamma   90.00
#
_symmetry.space_group_name_H-M   'P 1'
#
loop_
_entity.id
_entity.type
_entity.pdbx_description
1 polymer ?
#
loop_
_entity_poly.entity_id
_entity_poly.type
_entity_poly.pdbx_seq_one_letter_code
_entity_poly.pdbx_strand_id
1 'polypeptide(L)'
;IIGMKEKSRVSQYDVVYHSPGKSDRSAMPLGNGELAVSVWMDEKGVLRFYLARTDAVTELDRTVKLGMVEVRTAPGFLSDGDFIQRLELEHGIVHMKSCGKELWIWVDDASDIVYVSGRMKQEMKVKVRYYTWRTEKNLPWNSPVRSTGLTEAADMVDELEDRICFRHINGENGIEHLARLQCVDDLSCVPDLLSGRIFGGIMYLEGGRRVGHELVKGECTDFCLKVATHSAQLEEKEWLDRVDGMLKGSRTADESREATAVSWEAFWKKSYIFVEGDKERKPVCNERILDCVSEPMECTGTASPVTRGYLLTKYMLACCKDGNFPVFYNGMLFNLCPGNREHLGVMEFVSGFTRIPCGEYPTLSINPDERSWSNEHLWQNLRLPYYTMLATG
;
A
#
# COMPACT_ATOMS: atom_id res chain seq x y z
N ILE A 1 -7.61 11.15 40.16
CA ILE A 1 -7.43 9.75 39.72
C ILE A 1 -7.89 9.73 38.26
N ILE A 2 -6.98 9.97 37.35
CA ILE A 2 -7.21 9.82 35.89
C ILE A 2 -7.28 8.32 35.66
N GLY A 3 -8.48 7.79 35.40
CA GLY A 3 -8.69 6.39 35.10
C GLY A 3 -7.85 6.01 33.87
N MET A 4 -6.89 5.13 34.05
CA MET A 4 -6.26 4.43 32.92
C MET A 4 -7.38 3.68 32.20
N LYS A 5 -7.74 4.11 30.98
CA LYS A 5 -8.62 3.33 30.11
C LYS A 5 -7.99 1.95 29.98
N GLU A 6 -8.73 0.92 30.35
CA GLU A 6 -8.32 -0.47 30.15
C GLU A 6 -7.97 -0.65 28.67
N LYS A 7 -6.76 -1.10 28.39
CA LYS A 7 -6.33 -1.33 26.98
C LYS A 7 -7.30 -2.33 26.33
N SER A 8 -7.82 -1.99 25.18
CA SER A 8 -8.62 -2.91 24.38
C SER A 8 -7.89 -4.25 24.19
N ARG A 9 -8.65 -5.34 24.10
CA ARG A 9 -8.06 -6.67 23.84
C ARG A 9 -7.35 -6.72 22.48
N VAL A 10 -7.82 -5.96 21.46
CA VAL A 10 -7.20 -5.90 20.13
C VAL A 10 -5.84 -5.20 20.19
N SER A 11 -5.73 -4.09 20.92
CA SER A 11 -4.49 -3.30 21.02
C SER A 11 -3.31 -4.06 21.68
N GLN A 12 -3.57 -5.19 22.35
CA GLN A 12 -2.53 -6.08 22.86
C GLN A 12 -1.81 -6.84 21.76
N TYR A 13 -2.38 -6.86 20.54
CA TYR A 13 -1.85 -7.56 19.36
C TYR A 13 -1.28 -6.61 18.31
N ASP A 14 -1.13 -5.33 18.65
CA ASP A 14 -0.44 -4.38 17.77
C ASP A 14 0.91 -4.93 17.31
N VAL A 15 1.27 -4.60 16.06
CA VAL A 15 2.61 -4.94 15.55
C VAL A 15 3.56 -3.82 15.90
N VAL A 16 4.63 -4.15 16.62
CA VAL A 16 5.61 -3.16 17.10
C VAL A 16 7.01 -3.55 16.67
N TYR A 17 7.71 -2.61 16.03
CA TYR A 17 9.13 -2.72 15.70
C TYR A 17 9.92 -1.68 16.51
N HIS A 18 11.07 -2.10 17.06
CA HIS A 18 11.99 -1.24 17.79
C HIS A 18 13.20 -0.83 16.96
N SER A 19 13.24 -1.23 15.71
CA SER A 19 14.25 -0.83 14.75
C SER A 19 13.63 -0.48 13.40
N PRO A 20 14.24 0.43 12.63
CA PRO A 20 13.82 0.70 11.27
C PRO A 20 14.01 -0.52 10.37
N GLY A 21 13.26 -0.58 9.29
CA GLY A 21 13.31 -1.68 8.33
C GLY A 21 14.45 -1.56 7.34
N LYS A 22 15.03 -2.70 6.96
CA LYS A 22 16.06 -2.79 5.90
C LYS A 22 15.48 -2.68 4.50
N SER A 23 14.22 -3.02 4.32
CA SER A 23 13.54 -3.04 3.03
C SER A 23 12.01 -2.92 3.20
N ASP A 24 11.29 -2.93 2.09
CA ASP A 24 9.82 -2.97 2.04
C ASP A 24 9.21 -4.21 2.72
N ARG A 25 9.99 -5.26 2.99
CA ARG A 25 9.55 -6.46 3.73
C ARG A 25 9.16 -6.18 5.18
N SER A 26 9.61 -5.05 5.74
CA SER A 26 9.20 -4.56 7.05
C SER A 26 7.95 -3.67 7.01
N ALA A 27 7.32 -3.53 5.84
CA ALA A 27 6.17 -2.66 5.70
C ALA A 27 4.97 -3.14 6.52
N MET A 28 4.25 -2.17 7.09
CA MET A 28 2.98 -2.37 7.79
C MET A 28 1.83 -1.99 6.86
N PRO A 29 0.77 -2.81 6.80
CA PRO A 29 -0.37 -2.56 5.92
C PRO A 29 -1.36 -1.57 6.53
N LEU A 30 -1.91 -0.69 5.70
CA LEU A 30 -3.03 0.20 6.00
C LEU A 30 -4.02 0.18 4.83
N GLY A 31 -5.31 0.45 5.07
CA GLY A 31 -6.29 0.55 4.00
C GLY A 31 -7.69 0.87 4.50
N ASN A 32 -8.56 1.32 3.58
CA ASN A 32 -9.98 1.60 3.84
C ASN A 32 -10.94 0.67 3.07
N GLY A 33 -10.38 -0.29 2.33
CA GLY A 33 -11.16 -1.21 1.49
C GLY A 33 -10.86 -1.05 0.00
N GLU A 34 -10.71 0.16 -0.51
CA GLU A 34 -10.35 0.47 -1.90
C GLU A 34 -8.87 0.85 -2.04
N LEU A 35 -8.40 1.76 -1.19
CA LEU A 35 -7.03 2.26 -1.16
C LEU A 35 -6.25 1.55 -0.06
N ALA A 36 -5.06 1.08 -0.40
CA ALA A 36 -4.14 0.42 0.52
C ALA A 36 -2.74 1.03 0.47
N VAL A 37 -2.05 0.96 1.60
CA VAL A 37 -0.70 1.49 1.80
C VAL A 37 0.16 0.45 2.49
N SER A 38 1.38 0.23 1.97
CA SER A 38 2.43 -0.54 2.64
C SER A 38 3.51 0.42 3.12
N VAL A 39 3.64 0.63 4.42
CA VAL A 39 4.45 1.71 5.00
C VAL A 39 5.59 1.19 5.87
N TRP A 40 6.79 1.77 5.70
CA TRP A 40 7.95 1.47 6.54
C TRP A 40 8.87 2.69 6.72
N MET A 41 9.63 2.68 7.80
CA MET A 41 10.77 3.59 7.99
C MET A 41 12.05 2.82 7.64
N ASP A 42 12.91 3.41 6.81
CA ASP A 42 14.21 2.80 6.50
C ASP A 42 15.31 3.18 7.51
N GLU A 43 16.45 2.50 7.44
CA GLU A 43 17.61 2.72 8.32
C GLU A 43 18.20 4.13 8.20
N LYS A 44 17.85 4.89 7.17
CA LYS A 44 18.27 6.31 6.99
C LYS A 44 17.25 7.29 7.57
N GLY A 45 16.18 6.81 8.20
CA GLY A 45 15.12 7.64 8.74
C GLY A 45 14.19 8.25 7.67
N VAL A 46 14.08 7.60 6.52
CA VAL A 46 13.17 8.00 5.46
C VAL A 46 11.90 7.17 5.59
N LEU A 47 10.76 7.85 5.77
CA LEU A 47 9.46 7.21 5.68
C LEU A 47 9.16 6.91 4.21
N ARG A 48 8.85 5.65 3.92
CA ARG A 48 8.44 5.19 2.58
C ARG A 48 7.13 4.46 2.64
N PHE A 49 6.34 4.61 1.58
CA PHE A 49 5.15 3.81 1.42
C PHE A 49 4.77 3.62 -0.04
N TYR A 50 4.29 2.41 -0.34
CA TYR A 50 3.61 2.11 -1.60
C TYR A 50 2.15 2.49 -1.49
N LEU A 51 1.60 2.97 -2.61
CA LEU A 51 0.16 3.21 -2.80
C LEU A 51 -0.39 2.12 -3.71
N ALA A 52 -1.51 1.52 -3.37
CA ALA A 52 -2.19 0.53 -4.19
C ALA A 52 -3.71 0.72 -4.10
N ARG A 53 -4.42 0.41 -5.20
CA ARG A 53 -5.88 0.43 -5.26
C ARG A 53 -6.39 -0.87 -5.87
N THR A 54 -7.61 -1.29 -5.51
CA THR A 54 -8.23 -2.47 -6.12
C THR A 54 -8.49 -2.26 -7.61
N ASP A 55 -8.81 -1.03 -8.01
CA ASP A 55 -9.21 -0.62 -9.36
C ASP A 55 -8.09 0.04 -10.19
N ALA A 56 -6.84 0.00 -9.71
CA ALA A 56 -5.66 0.41 -10.48
C ALA A 56 -5.24 -0.73 -11.41
N VAL A 57 -6.01 -0.91 -12.49
CA VAL A 57 -5.85 -2.01 -13.45
C VAL A 57 -5.38 -1.44 -14.78
N THR A 58 -4.24 -1.93 -15.27
CA THR A 58 -3.65 -1.49 -16.54
C THR A 58 -4.41 -2.03 -17.75
N GLU A 59 -4.09 -1.52 -18.94
CA GLU A 59 -4.61 -1.99 -20.22
C GLU A 59 -4.32 -3.48 -20.50
N LEU A 60 -3.40 -4.07 -19.77
CA LEU A 60 -3.05 -5.49 -19.85
C LEU A 60 -3.68 -6.34 -18.74
N ASP A 61 -4.75 -5.86 -18.12
CA ASP A 61 -5.48 -6.54 -17.04
C ASP A 61 -4.59 -6.89 -15.84
N ARG A 62 -3.71 -5.97 -15.45
CA ARG A 62 -2.84 -6.13 -14.29
C ARG A 62 -3.20 -5.10 -13.21
N THR A 63 -3.47 -5.55 -12.00
CA THR A 63 -3.52 -4.65 -10.84
C THR A 63 -2.11 -4.25 -10.44
N VAL A 64 -1.85 -2.97 -10.47
CA VAL A 64 -0.54 -2.37 -10.21
C VAL A 64 -0.59 -1.40 -9.04
N LYS A 65 0.58 -1.05 -8.50
CA LYS A 65 0.69 0.03 -7.54
C LYS A 65 0.64 1.39 -8.24
N LEU A 66 0.11 2.38 -7.53
CA LEU A 66 0.12 3.76 -8.02
C LEU A 66 1.52 4.38 -7.99
N GLY A 67 2.46 3.80 -7.24
CA GLY A 67 3.82 4.28 -7.08
C GLY A 67 4.29 4.23 -5.62
N MET A 68 5.39 4.93 -5.33
CA MET A 68 5.97 5.04 -4.00
C MET A 68 6.16 6.51 -3.61
N VAL A 69 5.90 6.82 -2.35
CA VAL A 69 6.14 8.13 -1.76
C VAL A 69 7.25 8.03 -0.70
N GLU A 70 8.16 8.99 -0.71
CA GLU A 70 9.16 9.20 0.33
C GLU A 70 8.89 10.50 1.08
N VAL A 71 8.99 10.45 2.41
CA VAL A 71 8.97 11.63 3.28
C VAL A 71 10.26 11.67 4.08
N ARG A 72 10.98 12.77 3.95
CA ARG A 72 12.26 13.03 4.65
C ARG A 72 12.13 14.28 5.50
N THR A 73 12.74 14.23 6.67
CA THR A 73 12.85 15.39 7.55
C THR A 73 14.32 15.80 7.75
N ALA A 74 14.56 17.07 7.94
CA ALA A 74 15.86 17.60 8.33
C ALA A 74 15.67 18.57 9.52
N PRO A 75 16.21 18.26 10.71
CA PRO A 75 17.02 17.09 11.04
C PRO A 75 16.29 15.76 10.81
N GLY A 76 17.05 14.68 10.56
CA GLY A 76 16.54 13.34 10.29
C GLY A 76 15.58 12.83 11.37
N PHE A 77 14.65 11.95 11.00
CA PHE A 77 13.67 11.42 11.95
C PHE A 77 14.31 10.53 13.01
N LEU A 78 15.20 9.64 12.61
CA LEU A 78 15.91 8.74 13.52
C LEU A 78 16.91 9.50 14.38
N SER A 79 17.03 9.05 15.61
CA SER A 79 18.07 9.45 16.56
C SER A 79 18.51 8.20 17.32
N ASP A 80 19.72 8.21 17.85
CA ASP A 80 20.29 7.03 18.50
C ASP A 80 19.38 6.47 19.61
N GLY A 81 19.04 5.20 19.46
CA GLY A 81 18.57 4.34 20.53
C GLY A 81 17.07 4.35 20.88
N ASP A 82 16.22 5.14 20.20
CA ASP A 82 14.82 5.27 20.62
C ASP A 82 13.88 5.35 19.42
N PHE A 83 13.72 4.22 18.71
CA PHE A 83 12.78 4.11 17.60
C PHE A 83 11.66 3.11 17.90
N ILE A 84 10.43 3.52 17.64
CA ILE A 84 9.24 2.64 17.67
C ILE A 84 8.41 2.90 16.42
N GLN A 85 8.09 1.83 15.69
CA GLN A 85 7.06 1.80 14.66
C GLN A 85 5.97 0.84 15.10
N ARG A 86 4.74 1.35 15.24
CA ARG A 86 3.58 0.59 15.73
C ARG A 86 2.46 0.65 14.71
N LEU A 87 1.94 -0.51 14.33
CA LEU A 87 0.62 -0.63 13.69
C LEU A 87 -0.42 -0.80 14.79
N GLU A 88 -1.23 0.23 15.01
CA GLU A 88 -2.36 0.23 15.94
C GLU A 88 -3.55 -0.45 15.25
N LEU A 89 -3.72 -1.76 15.47
CA LEU A 89 -4.75 -2.56 14.80
C LEU A 89 -6.16 -2.05 15.07
N GLU A 90 -6.39 -1.58 16.31
CA GLU A 90 -7.70 -1.07 16.72
C GLU A 90 -8.12 0.19 15.99
N HIS A 91 -7.15 1.00 15.55
CA HIS A 91 -7.37 2.30 14.95
C HIS A 91 -7.05 2.36 13.45
N GLY A 92 -6.36 1.38 12.90
CA GLY A 92 -5.91 1.39 11.49
C GLY A 92 -4.88 2.47 11.19
N ILE A 93 -3.98 2.73 12.15
CA ILE A 93 -2.97 3.80 12.08
C ILE A 93 -1.58 3.21 12.29
N VAL A 94 -0.60 3.65 11.51
CA VAL A 94 0.80 3.42 11.85
C VAL A 94 1.35 4.67 12.55
N HIS A 95 1.87 4.48 13.74
CA HIS A 95 2.46 5.50 14.58
C HIS A 95 3.96 5.23 14.77
N MET A 96 4.80 6.22 14.48
CA MET A 96 6.24 6.13 14.63
C MET A 96 6.74 7.20 15.59
N LYS A 97 7.70 6.81 16.44
CA LYS A 97 8.33 7.68 17.43
C LYS A 97 9.84 7.54 17.39
N SER A 98 10.54 8.66 17.56
CA SER A 98 11.99 8.71 17.81
C SER A 98 12.36 10.02 18.50
N CYS A 99 12.90 9.95 19.71
CA CYS A 99 13.43 11.11 20.47
C CYS A 99 12.52 12.34 20.48
N GLY A 100 11.24 12.15 20.79
CA GLY A 100 10.24 13.22 20.86
C GLY A 100 9.77 13.76 19.51
N LYS A 101 10.08 13.06 18.43
CA LYS A 101 9.50 13.21 17.10
C LYS A 101 8.43 12.17 16.93
N GLU A 102 7.31 12.51 16.30
CA GLU A 102 6.19 11.62 16.07
C GLU A 102 5.70 11.76 14.63
N LEU A 103 5.37 10.62 14.00
CA LEU A 103 4.73 10.52 12.70
C LEU A 103 3.54 9.59 12.78
N TRP A 104 2.44 9.97 12.14
CA TRP A 104 1.26 9.15 11.97
C TRP A 104 0.96 9.03 10.48
N ILE A 105 0.62 7.83 10.04
CA ILE A 105 0.11 7.58 8.69
C ILE A 105 -1.14 6.71 8.77
N TRP A 106 -2.17 7.08 8.00
CA TRP A 106 -3.43 6.33 7.90
C TRP A 106 -4.09 6.58 6.55
N VAL A 107 -5.06 5.75 6.23
CA VAL A 107 -5.98 5.95 5.12
C VAL A 107 -7.30 6.41 5.71
N ASP A 108 -7.87 7.50 5.20
CA ASP A 108 -9.16 8.04 5.67
C ASP A 108 -10.28 7.00 5.48
N ASP A 109 -11.18 6.92 6.46
CA ASP A 109 -12.24 5.92 6.49
C ASP A 109 -13.34 6.14 5.43
N ALA A 110 -13.52 7.37 4.97
CA ALA A 110 -14.60 7.78 4.09
C ALA A 110 -14.14 8.32 2.73
N SER A 111 -12.82 8.47 2.54
CA SER A 111 -12.26 8.97 1.28
C SER A 111 -10.95 8.27 0.93
N ASP A 112 -10.63 8.21 -0.37
CA ASP A 112 -9.40 7.60 -0.85
C ASP A 112 -8.21 8.56 -0.72
N ILE A 113 -7.97 9.01 0.51
CA ILE A 113 -6.89 9.93 0.86
C ILE A 113 -5.99 9.28 1.93
N VAL A 114 -4.70 9.25 1.63
CA VAL A 114 -3.66 8.94 2.63
C VAL A 114 -3.25 10.23 3.32
N TYR A 115 -3.19 10.19 4.63
CA TYR A 115 -2.65 11.26 5.44
C TYR A 115 -1.33 10.84 6.07
N VAL A 116 -0.35 11.74 6.04
CA VAL A 116 0.88 11.64 6.83
C VAL A 116 1.01 12.92 7.64
N SER A 117 0.93 12.80 8.95
CA SER A 117 1.07 13.91 9.88
C SER A 117 2.32 13.72 10.72
N GLY A 118 3.08 14.78 10.92
CA GLY A 118 4.29 14.75 11.75
C GLY A 118 4.33 15.90 12.73
N ARG A 119 4.90 15.62 13.91
CA ARG A 119 5.15 16.64 14.95
C ARG A 119 6.54 16.45 15.54
N MET A 120 7.25 17.53 15.70
CA MET A 120 8.59 17.56 16.31
C MET A 120 8.71 18.73 17.28
N LYS A 121 9.53 18.56 18.32
CA LYS A 121 9.80 19.63 19.31
C LYS A 121 10.63 20.79 18.75
N GLN A 122 11.41 20.52 17.71
CA GLN A 122 12.27 21.50 17.04
C GLN A 122 11.80 21.72 15.62
N GLU A 123 12.09 22.89 15.08
CA GLU A 123 11.83 23.18 13.67
C GLU A 123 12.53 22.18 12.76
N MET A 124 11.82 21.79 11.72
CA MET A 124 12.28 20.87 10.71
C MET A 124 11.98 21.39 9.32
N LYS A 125 12.70 20.86 8.35
CA LYS A 125 12.37 20.94 6.94
C LYS A 125 11.82 19.59 6.51
N VAL A 126 10.69 19.58 5.81
CA VAL A 126 10.06 18.38 5.28
C VAL A 126 10.20 18.37 3.77
N LYS A 127 10.58 17.22 3.21
CA LYS A 127 10.68 16.97 1.78
C LYS A 127 9.90 15.72 1.43
N VAL A 128 9.07 15.83 0.41
CA VAL A 128 8.24 14.72 -0.09
C VAL A 128 8.55 14.52 -1.56
N ARG A 129 8.78 13.25 -1.95
CA ARG A 129 9.06 12.87 -3.33
C ARG A 129 8.20 11.69 -3.74
N TYR A 130 7.74 11.71 -4.99
CA TYR A 130 7.05 10.61 -5.64
C TYR A 130 7.99 9.85 -6.57
N TYR A 131 7.80 8.54 -6.65
CA TYR A 131 8.53 7.64 -7.54
C TYR A 131 7.56 6.71 -8.25
N THR A 132 7.75 6.58 -9.55
CA THR A 132 7.22 5.49 -10.35
C THR A 132 8.34 4.73 -11.02
N TRP A 133 8.12 3.46 -11.31
CA TRP A 133 9.00 2.58 -12.11
C TRP A 133 8.46 2.37 -13.52
N ARG A 134 7.24 2.81 -13.83
CA ARG A 134 6.67 2.80 -15.17
C ARG A 134 6.99 4.10 -15.91
N THR A 135 8.29 4.32 -16.21
CA THR A 135 8.80 5.55 -16.83
C THR A 135 8.82 5.50 -18.36
N GLU A 136 8.62 4.31 -18.92
CA GLU A 136 8.58 4.05 -20.37
C GLU A 136 7.60 2.91 -20.67
N LYS A 137 7.20 2.76 -21.93
CA LYS A 137 6.40 1.61 -22.36
C LYS A 137 7.15 0.33 -22.04
N ASN A 138 6.47 -0.60 -21.39
CA ASN A 138 7.09 -1.81 -20.87
C ASN A 138 6.26 -3.06 -21.16
N LEU A 139 6.95 -4.20 -21.31
CA LEU A 139 6.35 -5.53 -21.31
C LEU A 139 6.54 -6.15 -19.93
N PRO A 140 5.49 -6.25 -19.13
CA PRO A 140 5.61 -6.79 -17.78
C PRO A 140 6.04 -8.27 -17.80
N TRP A 141 6.81 -8.66 -16.78
CA TRP A 141 7.36 -10.01 -16.63
C TRP A 141 6.30 -11.11 -16.71
N ASN A 142 5.20 -10.96 -15.99
CA ASN A 142 4.17 -11.98 -15.84
C ASN A 142 2.82 -11.57 -16.46
N SER A 143 2.84 -10.72 -17.48
CA SER A 143 1.62 -10.38 -18.19
C SER A 143 1.05 -11.60 -18.94
N PRO A 144 -0.26 -11.89 -18.80
CA PRO A 144 -0.92 -12.96 -19.54
C PRO A 144 -0.91 -12.71 -21.06
N VAL A 145 -0.79 -11.45 -21.47
CA VAL A 145 -0.74 -11.05 -22.89
C VAL A 145 0.68 -10.90 -23.44
N ARG A 146 1.67 -11.40 -22.71
CA ARG A 146 3.09 -11.30 -23.12
C ARG A 146 3.38 -11.80 -24.55
N SER A 147 2.71 -12.88 -24.96
CA SER A 147 2.85 -13.46 -26.29
C SER A 147 2.31 -12.55 -27.41
N THR A 148 1.54 -11.54 -27.07
CA THR A 148 0.94 -10.61 -28.04
C THR A 148 1.86 -9.47 -28.43
N GLY A 149 2.93 -9.21 -27.65
CA GLY A 149 3.80 -8.05 -27.84
C GLY A 149 3.20 -6.72 -27.38
N LEU A 150 2.02 -6.72 -26.76
CA LEU A 150 1.43 -5.52 -26.17
C LEU A 150 2.22 -5.05 -24.96
N THR A 151 2.28 -3.75 -24.75
CA THR A 151 3.04 -3.11 -23.68
C THR A 151 2.14 -2.22 -22.83
N GLU A 152 2.49 -2.05 -21.55
CA GLU A 152 1.88 -1.05 -20.69
C GLU A 152 2.40 0.35 -21.03
N ALA A 153 1.54 1.36 -20.93
CA ALA A 153 1.90 2.76 -21.07
C ALA A 153 2.83 3.22 -19.92
N ALA A 154 3.53 4.31 -20.14
CA ALA A 154 4.28 4.97 -19.07
C ALA A 154 3.34 5.79 -18.18
N ASP A 155 3.69 5.93 -16.89
CA ASP A 155 3.02 6.87 -16.00
C ASP A 155 3.37 8.32 -16.37
N MET A 156 2.44 9.21 -16.14
CA MET A 156 2.62 10.65 -16.28
C MET A 156 2.77 11.29 -14.90
N VAL A 157 3.71 12.21 -14.79
CA VAL A 157 3.93 12.97 -13.54
C VAL A 157 4.01 14.45 -13.88
N ASP A 158 3.03 15.21 -13.38
CA ASP A 158 2.99 16.67 -13.53
C ASP A 158 3.39 17.33 -12.21
N GLU A 159 4.43 18.13 -12.26
CA GLU A 159 4.98 18.85 -11.14
C GLU A 159 4.49 20.29 -11.15
N LEU A 160 3.39 20.54 -10.44
CA LEU A 160 2.80 21.87 -10.29
C LEU A 160 3.48 22.66 -9.16
N GLU A 161 3.15 23.93 -8.99
CA GLU A 161 3.84 24.80 -8.01
C GLU A 161 3.71 24.33 -6.56
N ASP A 162 2.54 23.81 -6.17
CA ASP A 162 2.20 23.43 -4.80
C ASP A 162 1.85 21.94 -4.64
N ARG A 163 1.88 21.15 -5.72
CA ARG A 163 1.44 19.76 -5.74
C ARG A 163 2.15 18.93 -6.79
N ILE A 164 2.12 17.62 -6.64
CA ILE A 164 2.57 16.65 -7.65
C ILE A 164 1.37 15.78 -8.02
N CYS A 165 1.02 15.80 -9.32
CA CYS A 165 0.01 14.94 -9.89
C CYS A 165 0.69 13.75 -10.58
N PHE A 166 0.24 12.54 -10.32
CA PHE A 166 0.75 11.32 -10.94
C PHE A 166 -0.41 10.47 -11.42
N ARG A 167 -0.31 9.91 -12.62
CA ARG A 167 -1.37 9.11 -13.20
C ARG A 167 -0.87 8.15 -14.26
N HIS A 168 -1.56 7.06 -14.40
CA HIS A 168 -1.51 6.15 -15.53
C HIS A 168 -2.77 6.34 -16.36
N ILE A 169 -2.63 6.38 -17.67
CA ILE A 169 -3.75 6.43 -18.62
C ILE A 169 -3.65 5.19 -19.47
N ASN A 170 -4.62 4.28 -19.34
CA ASN A 170 -4.66 3.08 -20.14
C ASN A 170 -4.78 3.42 -21.63
N GLY A 171 -3.87 2.86 -22.42
CA GLY A 171 -3.91 2.91 -23.86
C GLY A 171 -4.81 1.83 -24.47
N GLU A 172 -4.35 1.26 -25.57
CA GLU A 172 -5.03 0.13 -26.23
C GLU A 172 -5.02 -1.08 -25.31
N ASN A 173 -6.20 -1.65 -25.03
CA ASN A 173 -6.31 -2.84 -24.22
C ASN A 173 -6.14 -4.12 -25.05
N GLY A 174 -5.76 -5.19 -24.38
CA GLY A 174 -5.56 -6.50 -25.01
C GLY A 174 -6.85 -7.30 -25.25
N ILE A 175 -8.01 -6.81 -24.84
CA ILE A 175 -9.28 -7.57 -24.83
C ILE A 175 -9.66 -8.03 -26.26
N GLU A 176 -9.65 -7.13 -27.22
CA GLU A 176 -9.95 -7.47 -28.60
C GLU A 176 -8.95 -8.50 -29.19
N HIS A 177 -7.66 -8.33 -28.86
CA HIS A 177 -6.64 -9.25 -29.32
C HIS A 177 -6.81 -10.64 -28.69
N LEU A 178 -7.05 -10.72 -27.41
CA LEU A 178 -7.31 -11.97 -26.70
C LEU A 178 -8.60 -12.64 -27.19
N ALA A 179 -9.65 -11.87 -27.43
CA ALA A 179 -10.89 -12.38 -27.98
C ALA A 179 -10.70 -13.02 -29.35
N ARG A 180 -9.95 -12.38 -30.25
CA ARG A 180 -9.60 -12.94 -31.57
C ARG A 180 -8.81 -14.25 -31.45
N LEU A 181 -7.85 -14.31 -30.51
CA LEU A 181 -7.08 -15.52 -30.25
C LEU A 181 -7.96 -16.67 -29.71
N GLN A 182 -9.02 -16.34 -28.99
CA GLN A 182 -10.00 -17.30 -28.45
C GLN A 182 -11.19 -17.55 -29.38
N CYS A 183 -11.15 -17.03 -30.63
CA CYS A 183 -12.25 -17.11 -31.58
C CYS A 183 -13.57 -16.56 -31.04
N VAL A 184 -13.51 -15.49 -30.26
CA VAL A 184 -14.68 -14.73 -29.79
C VAL A 184 -14.89 -13.54 -30.73
N ASP A 185 -15.89 -13.63 -31.59
CA ASP A 185 -16.12 -12.61 -32.63
C ASP A 185 -17.05 -11.46 -32.16
N ASP A 186 -17.83 -11.67 -31.11
CA ASP A 186 -18.78 -10.69 -30.60
C ASP A 186 -18.45 -10.31 -29.15
N LEU A 187 -18.00 -9.07 -29.00
CA LEU A 187 -17.69 -8.44 -27.70
C LEU A 187 -18.81 -7.48 -27.23
N SER A 188 -19.91 -7.37 -27.96
CA SER A 188 -20.98 -6.40 -27.66
C SER A 188 -21.59 -6.53 -26.27
N CYS A 189 -21.51 -7.72 -25.68
CA CYS A 189 -21.99 -8.01 -24.33
C CYS A 189 -20.89 -7.85 -23.25
N VAL A 190 -19.65 -7.58 -23.62
CA VAL A 190 -18.53 -7.46 -22.70
C VAL A 190 -18.23 -5.97 -22.47
N PRO A 191 -18.49 -5.43 -21.26
CA PRO A 191 -18.15 -4.03 -20.98
C PRO A 191 -16.63 -3.87 -21.00
N ASP A 192 -16.16 -2.87 -21.73
CA ASP A 192 -14.75 -2.48 -21.68
C ASP A 192 -14.50 -1.62 -20.41
N LEU A 193 -13.91 -2.24 -19.41
CA LEU A 193 -13.59 -1.59 -18.13
C LEU A 193 -12.16 -1.03 -18.09
N LEU A 194 -11.36 -1.27 -19.11
CA LEU A 194 -9.93 -0.96 -19.09
C LEU A 194 -9.57 0.21 -20.01
N SER A 195 -10.14 0.30 -21.22
CA SER A 195 -9.80 1.34 -22.18
C SER A 195 -10.05 2.74 -21.64
N GLY A 196 -9.05 3.60 -21.75
CA GLY A 196 -9.14 4.98 -21.28
C GLY A 196 -9.31 5.14 -19.75
N ARG A 197 -9.14 4.07 -18.98
CA ARG A 197 -9.14 4.18 -17.51
C ARG A 197 -7.94 4.98 -17.06
N ILE A 198 -8.19 5.93 -16.16
CA ILE A 198 -7.15 6.76 -15.54
C ILE A 198 -7.12 6.40 -14.06
N PHE A 199 -5.94 6.07 -13.54
CA PHE A 199 -5.73 5.86 -12.13
C PHE A 199 -4.45 6.54 -11.65
N GLY A 200 -4.47 7.07 -10.43
CA GLY A 200 -3.36 7.83 -9.87
C GLY A 200 -3.80 8.71 -8.72
N GLY A 201 -3.18 9.88 -8.59
CA GLY A 201 -3.51 10.78 -7.50
C GLY A 201 -2.79 12.12 -7.55
N ILE A 202 -3.06 12.92 -6.53
CA ILE A 202 -2.40 14.21 -6.28
C ILE A 202 -1.83 14.20 -4.87
N MET A 203 -0.53 14.53 -4.74
CA MET A 203 0.11 14.79 -3.47
C MET A 203 0.10 16.29 -3.18
N TYR A 204 -0.28 16.65 -1.97
CA TYR A 204 -0.31 18.02 -1.46
C TYR A 204 0.28 18.08 -0.05
N LEU A 205 1.35 18.86 0.11
CA LEU A 205 1.97 19.14 1.40
C LEU A 205 1.45 20.50 1.89
N GLU A 206 0.69 20.51 2.99
CA GLU A 206 0.08 21.74 3.50
C GLU A 206 1.12 22.81 3.85
N GLY A 207 1.02 23.98 3.19
CA GLY A 207 1.99 25.07 3.32
C GLY A 207 3.35 24.78 2.70
N GLY A 208 3.46 23.71 1.91
CA GLY A 208 4.65 23.38 1.13
C GLY A 208 4.61 23.99 -0.28
N ARG A 209 5.74 23.92 -0.95
CA ARG A 209 5.89 24.28 -2.36
C ARG A 209 6.82 23.33 -3.08
N ARG A 210 6.72 23.25 -4.39
CA ARG A 210 7.62 22.43 -5.19
C ARG A 210 9.02 23.09 -5.28
N VAL A 211 10.03 22.26 -5.11
CA VAL A 211 11.45 22.60 -5.33
C VAL A 211 12.11 21.43 -6.06
N GLY A 212 12.41 21.60 -7.34
CA GLY A 212 12.82 20.48 -8.20
C GLY A 212 11.70 19.45 -8.29
N HIS A 213 12.01 18.18 -8.03
CA HIS A 213 11.08 17.06 -8.03
C HIS A 213 10.46 16.74 -6.64
N GLU A 214 10.56 17.68 -5.69
CA GLU A 214 10.10 17.47 -4.31
C GLU A 214 9.09 18.56 -3.91
N LEU A 215 8.11 18.19 -3.07
CA LEU A 215 7.36 19.16 -2.29
C LEU A 215 8.16 19.44 -1.01
N VAL A 216 8.35 20.72 -0.68
CA VAL A 216 9.19 21.14 0.44
C VAL A 216 8.43 22.11 1.33
N LYS A 217 8.41 21.83 2.63
CA LYS A 217 7.98 22.74 3.69
C LYS A 217 9.16 22.97 4.62
N GLY A 218 9.52 24.22 4.88
CA GLY A 218 10.64 24.59 5.76
C GLY A 218 10.16 25.19 7.07
N GLU A 219 11.01 25.15 8.08
CA GLU A 219 10.86 25.84 9.36
C GLU A 219 9.49 25.61 10.02
N CYS A 220 9.13 24.34 10.20
CA CYS A 220 7.85 23.94 10.79
C CYS A 220 8.08 22.93 11.92
N THR A 221 7.23 22.96 12.93
CA THR A 221 7.18 21.98 14.02
C THR A 221 6.19 20.85 13.74
N ASP A 222 5.29 21.08 12.78
CA ASP A 222 4.27 20.15 12.34
C ASP A 222 4.06 20.22 10.83
N PHE A 223 3.59 19.11 10.25
CA PHE A 223 3.22 19.06 8.85
C PHE A 223 2.08 18.07 8.62
N CYS A 224 1.37 18.29 7.52
CA CYS A 224 0.41 17.34 6.98
C CYS A 224 0.65 17.17 5.48
N LEU A 225 0.85 15.93 5.05
CA LEU A 225 0.84 15.51 3.65
C LEU A 225 -0.47 14.77 3.40
N LYS A 226 -1.17 15.13 2.32
CA LYS A 226 -2.34 14.45 1.80
C LYS A 226 -2.03 13.86 0.45
N VAL A 227 -2.42 12.61 0.21
CA VAL A 227 -2.33 11.96 -1.09
C VAL A 227 -3.71 11.45 -1.45
N ALA A 228 -4.43 12.23 -2.27
CA ALA A 228 -5.74 11.82 -2.78
C ALA A 228 -5.55 10.96 -4.03
N THR A 229 -6.29 9.85 -4.13
CA THR A 229 -6.20 8.91 -5.25
C THR A 229 -7.56 8.64 -5.85
N HIS A 230 -7.60 8.36 -7.16
CA HIS A 230 -8.83 8.02 -7.86
C HIS A 230 -8.55 7.13 -9.06
N SER A 231 -9.52 6.29 -9.40
CA SER A 231 -9.51 5.48 -10.63
C SER A 231 -10.88 5.54 -11.28
N ALA A 232 -10.93 5.92 -12.56
CA ALA A 232 -12.17 5.97 -13.33
C ALA A 232 -11.89 6.01 -14.85
N GLN A 233 -12.90 5.65 -15.64
CA GLN A 233 -12.93 5.93 -17.07
C GLN A 233 -13.59 7.30 -17.28
N LEU A 234 -12.79 8.34 -17.32
CA LEU A 234 -13.21 9.74 -17.48
C LEU A 234 -12.27 10.43 -18.46
N GLU A 235 -12.72 11.57 -19.00
CA GLU A 235 -11.81 12.50 -19.64
C GLU A 235 -10.77 13.01 -18.63
N GLU A 236 -9.53 13.18 -19.07
CA GLU A 236 -8.42 13.52 -18.18
C GLU A 236 -8.68 14.76 -17.33
N LYS A 237 -9.29 15.79 -17.92
CA LYS A 237 -9.64 17.02 -17.21
C LYS A 237 -10.66 16.75 -16.10
N GLU A 238 -11.69 15.97 -16.38
CA GLU A 238 -12.71 15.62 -15.39
C GLU A 238 -12.12 14.81 -14.24
N TRP A 239 -11.21 13.87 -14.57
CA TRP A 239 -10.49 13.09 -13.57
C TRP A 239 -9.65 13.98 -12.64
N LEU A 240 -8.89 14.95 -13.22
CA LEU A 240 -8.09 15.92 -12.45
C LEU A 240 -8.97 16.79 -11.56
N ASP A 241 -10.08 17.33 -12.09
CA ASP A 241 -11.03 18.14 -11.33
C ASP A 241 -11.61 17.36 -10.14
N ARG A 242 -11.86 16.07 -10.33
CA ARG A 242 -12.38 15.19 -9.27
C ARG A 242 -11.38 14.97 -8.15
N VAL A 243 -10.14 14.63 -8.48
CA VAL A 243 -9.08 14.41 -7.46
C VAL A 243 -8.76 15.71 -6.72
N ASP A 244 -8.71 16.83 -7.41
CA ASP A 244 -8.50 18.15 -6.79
C ASP A 244 -9.68 18.52 -5.87
N GLY A 245 -10.90 18.19 -6.28
CA GLY A 245 -12.11 18.34 -5.45
C GLY A 245 -12.06 17.51 -4.18
N MET A 246 -11.54 16.29 -4.24
CA MET A 246 -11.33 15.43 -3.05
C MET A 246 -10.37 16.08 -2.04
N LEU A 247 -9.26 16.65 -2.52
CA LEU A 247 -8.31 17.36 -1.65
C LEU A 247 -8.94 18.59 -1.01
N LYS A 248 -9.67 19.41 -1.78
CA LYS A 248 -10.34 20.61 -1.28
C LYS A 248 -11.43 20.30 -0.27
N GLY A 249 -12.18 19.22 -0.45
CA GLY A 249 -13.22 18.75 0.45
C GLY A 249 -12.72 17.86 1.58
N SER A 250 -11.42 17.62 1.68
CA SER A 250 -10.85 16.72 2.68
C SER A 250 -10.93 17.28 4.11
N ARG A 251 -11.10 16.37 5.07
CA ARG A 251 -11.03 16.69 6.50
C ARG A 251 -9.66 17.26 6.89
N THR A 252 -9.58 17.91 8.04
CA THR A 252 -8.30 18.17 8.70
C THR A 252 -7.66 16.85 9.13
N ALA A 253 -6.35 16.85 9.38
CA ALA A 253 -5.65 15.63 9.79
C ALA A 253 -6.21 15.04 11.10
N ASP A 254 -6.55 15.89 12.07
CA ASP A 254 -7.07 15.43 13.37
C ASP A 254 -8.49 14.86 13.24
N GLU A 255 -9.38 15.53 12.49
CA GLU A 255 -10.74 15.02 12.21
C GLU A 255 -10.72 13.69 11.46
N SER A 256 -9.87 13.56 10.42
CA SER A 256 -9.73 12.33 9.66
C SER A 256 -9.20 11.20 10.53
N ARG A 257 -8.16 11.45 11.34
CA ARG A 257 -7.57 10.45 12.22
C ARG A 257 -8.56 9.93 13.26
N GLU A 258 -9.33 10.85 13.89
CA GLU A 258 -10.36 10.49 14.87
C GLU A 258 -11.48 9.67 14.23
N ALA A 259 -12.00 10.10 13.07
CA ALA A 259 -13.05 9.38 12.35
C ALA A 259 -12.59 7.98 11.91
N THR A 260 -11.37 7.86 11.38
CA THR A 260 -10.77 6.57 11.01
C THR A 260 -10.65 5.64 12.21
N ALA A 261 -10.17 6.14 13.36
CA ALA A 261 -10.09 5.34 14.58
C ALA A 261 -11.47 4.84 15.03
N VAL A 262 -12.48 5.69 15.03
CA VAL A 262 -13.87 5.32 15.38
C VAL A 262 -14.43 4.26 14.42
N SER A 263 -14.16 4.39 13.12
CA SER A 263 -14.58 3.42 12.10
C SER A 263 -13.93 2.04 12.33
N TRP A 264 -12.64 2.00 12.60
CA TRP A 264 -11.94 0.75 12.93
C TRP A 264 -12.41 0.13 14.25
N GLU A 265 -12.63 0.94 15.29
CA GLU A 265 -13.21 0.43 16.55
C GLU A 265 -14.61 -0.20 16.32
N ALA A 266 -15.43 0.41 15.46
CA ALA A 266 -16.73 -0.15 15.09
C ALA A 266 -16.60 -1.47 14.32
N PHE A 267 -15.62 -1.57 13.42
CA PHE A 267 -15.31 -2.81 12.70
C PHE A 267 -14.91 -3.94 13.65
N TRP A 268 -14.06 -3.69 14.64
CA TRP A 268 -13.64 -4.69 15.62
C TRP A 268 -14.76 -5.19 16.53
N LYS A 269 -15.80 -4.39 16.74
CA LYS A 269 -16.99 -4.79 17.53
C LYS A 269 -17.91 -5.76 16.79
N LYS A 270 -17.82 -5.89 15.46
CA LYS A 270 -18.69 -6.77 14.68
C LYS A 270 -18.42 -8.25 14.95
N SER A 271 -17.16 -8.66 14.98
CA SER A 271 -16.77 -10.05 15.24
C SER A 271 -15.33 -10.12 15.75
N TYR A 272 -15.08 -11.06 16.65
CA TYR A 272 -13.75 -11.32 17.18
C TYR A 272 -13.62 -12.75 17.70
N ILE A 273 -12.42 -13.28 17.68
CA ILE A 273 -12.06 -14.56 18.29
C ILE A 273 -10.79 -14.33 19.10
N PHE A 274 -10.85 -14.64 20.40
CA PHE A 274 -9.70 -14.65 21.28
C PHE A 274 -9.55 -16.08 21.85
N VAL A 275 -8.44 -16.73 21.50
CA VAL A 275 -8.10 -18.03 22.01
C VAL A 275 -7.14 -17.83 23.18
N GLU A 276 -7.47 -18.33 24.34
CA GLU A 276 -6.56 -18.32 25.47
C GLU A 276 -5.47 -19.34 25.20
N GLY A 277 -4.23 -18.86 25.04
CA GLY A 277 -3.08 -19.71 24.75
C GLY A 277 -2.45 -20.27 26.02
N ASP A 278 -1.77 -21.39 25.87
CA ASP A 278 -0.90 -21.93 26.89
C ASP A 278 0.23 -20.92 27.18
N LYS A 279 0.33 -20.45 28.40
CA LYS A 279 1.23 -19.37 28.83
C LYS A 279 2.73 -19.69 28.64
N GLU A 280 3.05 -20.96 28.35
CA GLU A 280 4.44 -21.46 28.24
C GLU A 280 5.00 -21.47 26.80
N ARG A 281 4.18 -21.23 25.75
CA ARG A 281 4.70 -21.20 24.39
C ARG A 281 5.19 -19.79 24.05
N LYS A 282 6.51 -19.64 23.94
CA LYS A 282 7.11 -18.45 23.32
C LYS A 282 6.51 -18.26 21.93
N PRO A 283 6.08 -17.04 21.57
CA PRO A 283 5.60 -16.77 20.21
C PRO A 283 6.68 -17.15 19.21
N VAL A 284 6.30 -17.96 18.22
CA VAL A 284 7.20 -18.26 17.10
C VAL A 284 7.27 -16.99 16.26
N CYS A 285 8.34 -16.23 16.44
CA CYS A 285 8.70 -15.18 15.50
C CYS A 285 9.04 -15.86 14.18
N ASN A 286 8.43 -15.40 13.09
CA ASN A 286 8.81 -15.88 11.77
C ASN A 286 10.23 -15.38 11.49
N GLU A 287 11.21 -16.27 11.40
CA GLU A 287 12.62 -15.96 11.15
C GLU A 287 12.81 -15.05 9.93
N ARG A 288 11.95 -15.18 8.89
CA ARG A 288 11.97 -14.33 7.71
C ARG A 288 11.60 -12.86 7.99
N ILE A 289 10.83 -12.58 9.05
CA ILE A 289 10.55 -11.20 9.48
C ILE A 289 11.76 -10.61 10.16
N LEU A 290 12.50 -11.41 10.92
CA LEU A 290 13.73 -10.98 11.61
C LEU A 290 14.82 -10.54 10.62
N ASP A 291 14.86 -11.12 9.41
CA ASP A 291 15.79 -10.70 8.37
C ASP A 291 15.49 -9.30 7.81
N CYS A 292 14.30 -8.78 8.02
CA CYS A 292 13.82 -7.51 7.47
C CYS A 292 13.94 -6.34 8.43
N VAL A 293 14.10 -6.60 9.74
CA VAL A 293 14.26 -5.62 10.80
C VAL A 293 15.59 -5.86 11.52
N SER A 294 16.21 -4.80 12.05
CA SER A 294 17.52 -4.90 12.71
C SER A 294 17.41 -5.59 14.07
N GLU A 295 16.25 -5.52 14.72
CA GLU A 295 15.99 -6.12 16.02
C GLU A 295 14.64 -6.87 16.04
N PRO A 296 14.48 -7.86 16.94
CA PRO A 296 13.26 -8.64 17.02
C PRO A 296 12.03 -7.78 17.28
N MET A 297 10.93 -8.16 16.62
CA MET A 297 9.61 -7.65 16.94
C MET A 297 9.22 -8.00 18.37
N GLU A 298 8.79 -7.02 19.17
CA GLU A 298 8.19 -7.32 20.47
C GLU A 298 6.92 -8.15 20.30
N CYS A 299 6.99 -9.35 20.79
CA CYS A 299 5.81 -10.14 21.06
C CYS A 299 5.51 -9.97 22.55
N THR A 300 4.53 -9.13 22.90
CA THR A 300 4.10 -9.00 24.30
C THR A 300 3.68 -10.37 24.83
N GLY A 301 4.36 -10.84 25.88
CA GLY A 301 4.52 -12.22 26.29
C GLY A 301 3.29 -13.05 26.71
N THR A 302 2.05 -12.61 26.45
CA THR A 302 0.81 -13.35 26.77
C THR A 302 -0.11 -13.55 25.57
N ALA A 303 0.27 -13.03 24.38
CA ALA A 303 -0.56 -13.07 23.19
C ALA A 303 -0.56 -14.49 22.59
N SER A 304 -1.73 -15.10 22.42
CA SER A 304 -1.90 -16.34 21.70
C SER A 304 -1.49 -16.20 20.24
N PRO A 305 -0.59 -17.05 19.68
CA PRO A 305 -0.23 -17.03 18.26
C PRO A 305 -1.43 -17.24 17.34
N VAL A 306 -2.42 -18.03 17.76
CA VAL A 306 -3.66 -18.28 17.02
C VAL A 306 -4.50 -17.01 16.95
N THR A 307 -4.72 -16.34 18.07
CA THR A 307 -5.44 -15.05 18.12
C THR A 307 -4.72 -14.01 17.28
N ARG A 308 -3.39 -13.93 17.38
CA ARG A 308 -2.60 -12.99 16.57
C ARG A 308 -2.78 -13.24 15.08
N GLY A 309 -2.64 -14.49 14.63
CA GLY A 309 -2.83 -14.86 13.23
C GLY A 309 -4.23 -14.49 12.73
N TYR A 310 -5.26 -14.78 13.53
CA TYR A 310 -6.64 -14.41 13.22
C TYR A 310 -6.83 -12.89 13.09
N LEU A 311 -6.39 -12.11 14.08
CA LEU A 311 -6.57 -10.66 14.09
C LEU A 311 -5.81 -9.97 12.95
N LEU A 312 -4.56 -10.38 12.67
CA LEU A 312 -3.77 -9.84 11.56
C LEU A 312 -4.41 -10.19 10.21
N THR A 313 -4.88 -11.43 10.02
CA THR A 313 -5.57 -11.82 8.80
C THR A 313 -6.86 -11.02 8.62
N LYS A 314 -7.68 -10.91 9.66
CA LYS A 314 -8.90 -10.11 9.64
C LYS A 314 -8.61 -8.64 9.31
N TYR A 315 -7.58 -8.04 9.91
CA TYR A 315 -7.14 -6.68 9.64
C TYR A 315 -6.74 -6.47 8.18
N MET A 316 -5.85 -7.34 7.65
CA MET A 316 -5.38 -7.24 6.27
C MET A 316 -6.51 -7.39 5.25
N LEU A 317 -7.45 -8.32 5.50
CA LEU A 317 -8.63 -8.47 4.65
C LEU A 317 -9.53 -7.23 4.71
N ALA A 318 -9.72 -6.65 5.89
CA ALA A 318 -10.51 -5.42 6.05
C ALA A 318 -9.91 -4.23 5.30
N CYS A 319 -8.58 -4.14 5.19
CA CYS A 319 -7.92 -3.11 4.40
C CYS A 319 -8.25 -3.16 2.90
N CYS A 320 -8.83 -4.26 2.39
CA CYS A 320 -9.09 -4.48 0.96
C CYS A 320 -10.53 -4.94 0.68
N LYS A 321 -11.48 -4.82 1.61
CA LYS A 321 -12.79 -5.50 1.54
C LYS A 321 -13.84 -4.81 0.68
N ASP A 322 -13.77 -3.50 0.51
CA ASP A 322 -14.83 -2.70 -0.11
C ASP A 322 -14.43 -2.17 -1.50
N GLY A 323 -13.42 -2.80 -2.14
CA GLY A 323 -12.92 -2.38 -3.44
C GLY A 323 -13.88 -2.68 -4.59
N ASN A 324 -13.81 -1.86 -5.65
CA ASN A 324 -14.60 -2.01 -6.87
C ASN A 324 -14.17 -3.21 -7.71
N PHE A 325 -12.93 -3.67 -7.56
CA PHE A 325 -12.37 -4.83 -8.25
C PHE A 325 -11.96 -5.89 -7.24
N PRO A 326 -11.99 -7.17 -7.63
CA PRO A 326 -11.57 -8.24 -6.75
C PRO A 326 -10.08 -8.13 -6.40
N VAL A 327 -9.72 -8.53 -5.18
CA VAL A 327 -8.32 -8.61 -4.75
C VAL A 327 -7.72 -9.98 -5.07
N PHE A 328 -6.40 -10.03 -5.22
CA PHE A 328 -5.70 -11.29 -5.45
C PHE A 328 -5.49 -12.09 -4.18
N TYR A 329 -5.53 -13.41 -4.28
CA TYR A 329 -5.24 -14.30 -3.15
C TYR A 329 -3.76 -14.23 -2.72
N ASN A 330 -2.85 -13.86 -3.63
CA ASN A 330 -1.41 -13.83 -3.45
C ASN A 330 -0.91 -12.43 -3.01
N GLY A 331 -1.29 -12.01 -1.82
CA GLY A 331 -0.83 -10.78 -1.19
C GLY A 331 -1.78 -9.59 -1.34
N MET A 332 -2.99 -9.79 -1.89
CA MET A 332 -3.99 -8.71 -2.05
C MET A 332 -3.37 -7.45 -2.68
N LEU A 333 -3.43 -6.31 -2.01
CA LEU A 333 -2.78 -5.05 -2.43
C LEU A 333 -1.39 -4.84 -1.80
N PHE A 334 -0.93 -5.77 -0.95
CA PHE A 334 0.30 -5.66 -0.15
C PHE A 334 1.47 -6.47 -0.70
N ASN A 335 1.44 -6.85 -1.99
CA ASN A 335 2.60 -7.48 -2.61
C ASN A 335 3.82 -6.54 -2.56
N LEU A 336 4.98 -7.12 -2.34
CA LEU A 336 6.26 -6.43 -2.21
C LEU A 336 7.11 -6.68 -3.46
N CYS A 337 8.15 -5.88 -3.63
CA CYS A 337 9.11 -6.14 -4.69
C CYS A 337 9.72 -7.54 -4.51
N PRO A 338 9.70 -8.40 -5.52
CA PRO A 338 10.23 -9.78 -5.41
C PRO A 338 11.73 -9.83 -5.07
N GLY A 339 12.44 -8.71 -5.18
CA GLY A 339 13.85 -8.62 -4.91
C GLY A 339 14.70 -8.97 -6.13
N ASN A 340 15.96 -9.35 -5.89
CA ASN A 340 16.89 -9.69 -6.95
C ASN A 340 16.66 -11.12 -7.50
N ARG A 341 17.42 -11.47 -8.52
CA ARG A 341 17.31 -12.70 -9.32
C ARG A 341 17.29 -14.03 -8.55
N GLU A 342 17.78 -14.07 -7.33
CA GLU A 342 17.79 -15.29 -6.51
C GLU A 342 16.39 -15.76 -6.13
N HIS A 343 15.43 -14.83 -5.97
CA HIS A 343 14.05 -15.20 -5.73
C HIS A 343 13.32 -15.69 -6.99
N LEU A 344 13.74 -15.26 -8.16
CA LEU A 344 13.18 -15.75 -9.42
C LEU A 344 13.50 -17.24 -9.66
N GLY A 345 14.67 -17.71 -9.26
CA GLY A 345 15.03 -19.13 -9.38
C GLY A 345 14.10 -20.06 -8.62
N VAL A 346 13.60 -19.64 -7.45
CA VAL A 346 12.61 -20.40 -6.67
C VAL A 346 11.23 -20.36 -7.35
N MET A 347 10.86 -19.25 -7.97
CA MET A 347 9.61 -19.12 -8.71
C MET A 347 9.58 -19.93 -10.01
N GLU A 348 10.70 -20.02 -10.71
CA GLU A 348 10.85 -20.87 -11.89
C GLU A 348 10.60 -22.36 -11.55
N PHE A 349 11.10 -22.82 -10.42
CA PHE A 349 10.91 -24.20 -9.98
C PHE A 349 9.45 -24.50 -9.61
N VAL A 350 8.76 -23.57 -8.96
CA VAL A 350 7.37 -23.74 -8.50
C VAL A 350 6.35 -23.55 -9.62
N SER A 351 6.65 -22.69 -10.61
CA SER A 351 5.71 -22.36 -11.70
C SER A 351 5.89 -23.19 -12.97
N GLY A 352 6.97 -23.96 -13.08
CA GLY A 352 7.27 -24.74 -14.30
C GLY A 352 7.60 -23.90 -15.54
N PHE A 353 7.86 -22.61 -15.37
CA PHE A 353 8.26 -21.74 -16.47
C PHE A 353 9.74 -21.93 -16.82
N THR A 354 10.02 -22.09 -18.09
CA THR A 354 11.37 -22.12 -18.62
C THR A 354 12.08 -20.78 -18.41
N ARG A 355 13.33 -20.81 -17.99
CA ARG A 355 14.16 -19.61 -17.83
C ARG A 355 14.12 -18.77 -19.09
N ILE A 356 13.73 -17.51 -18.95
CA ILE A 356 13.98 -16.50 -19.96
C ILE A 356 15.19 -15.69 -19.46
N PRO A 357 16.33 -15.77 -20.14
CA PRO A 357 17.49 -14.97 -19.78
C PRO A 357 17.14 -13.50 -19.80
N CYS A 358 17.44 -12.77 -18.72
CA CYS A 358 17.17 -11.33 -18.64
C CYS A 358 17.82 -10.49 -19.74
N GLY A 359 18.77 -11.04 -20.49
CA GLY A 359 19.45 -10.39 -21.62
C GLY A 359 18.64 -10.38 -22.92
N GLU A 360 17.62 -11.22 -23.06
CA GLU A 360 16.81 -11.31 -24.29
C GLU A 360 15.64 -10.30 -24.29
N TYR A 361 15.29 -9.74 -23.12
CA TYR A 361 14.19 -8.79 -22.97
C TYR A 361 14.64 -7.59 -22.13
N PRO A 362 15.36 -6.64 -22.74
CA PRO A 362 15.89 -5.46 -22.03
C PRO A 362 14.79 -4.58 -21.41
N THR A 363 13.56 -4.73 -21.89
CA THR A 363 12.38 -3.99 -21.37
C THR A 363 11.66 -4.68 -20.20
N LEU A 364 12.11 -5.89 -19.80
CA LEU A 364 11.53 -6.55 -18.64
C LEU A 364 12.08 -5.95 -17.35
N SER A 365 11.24 -5.30 -16.60
CA SER A 365 11.55 -4.80 -15.26
C SER A 365 10.90 -5.68 -14.19
N ILE A 366 11.65 -5.97 -13.14
CA ILE A 366 11.13 -6.57 -11.92
C ILE A 366 10.95 -5.43 -10.93
N ASN A 367 9.74 -5.22 -10.48
CA ASN A 367 9.35 -4.09 -9.67
C ASN A 367 8.24 -4.50 -8.68
N PRO A 368 7.76 -3.60 -7.82
CA PRO A 368 6.71 -3.92 -6.84
C PRO A 368 5.35 -4.33 -7.40
N ASP A 369 5.12 -4.21 -8.72
CA ASP A 369 3.88 -4.69 -9.35
C ASP A 369 3.90 -6.20 -9.60
N GLU A 370 5.08 -6.81 -9.60
CA GLU A 370 5.23 -8.22 -9.91
C GLU A 370 4.65 -9.10 -8.80
N ARG A 371 3.91 -10.14 -9.22
CA ARG A 371 3.28 -11.13 -8.34
C ARG A 371 3.79 -12.52 -8.64
N SER A 372 4.06 -13.29 -7.58
CA SER A 372 4.23 -14.73 -7.71
C SER A 372 2.90 -15.34 -8.14
N TRP A 373 2.91 -16.31 -9.02
CA TRP A 373 1.75 -17.06 -9.50
C TRP A 373 0.87 -16.36 -10.54
N SER A 374 1.19 -15.24 -11.06
CA SER A 374 0.41 -14.48 -12.02
C SER A 374 -0.50 -13.39 -11.44
N ASN A 375 -1.05 -12.59 -12.33
CA ASN A 375 -2.07 -11.56 -12.06
C ASN A 375 -3.49 -12.07 -12.37
N GLU A 376 -3.71 -13.37 -12.45
CA GLU A 376 -5.00 -13.94 -12.75
C GLU A 376 -5.85 -14.10 -11.48
N HIS A 377 -7.16 -13.86 -11.60
CA HIS A 377 -8.14 -14.08 -10.56
C HIS A 377 -8.58 -15.55 -10.57
N LEU A 378 -7.79 -16.44 -9.97
CA LEU A 378 -8.07 -17.87 -9.90
C LEU A 378 -9.20 -18.15 -8.91
N TRP A 379 -10.39 -18.52 -9.42
CA TRP A 379 -11.59 -18.79 -8.63
C TRP A 379 -11.35 -19.65 -7.39
N GLN A 380 -10.67 -20.78 -7.54
CA GLN A 380 -10.44 -21.70 -6.42
C GLN A 380 -9.64 -21.05 -5.28
N ASN A 381 -8.69 -20.18 -5.60
CA ASN A 381 -7.80 -19.55 -4.65
C ASN A 381 -8.46 -18.33 -4.01
N LEU A 382 -9.20 -17.55 -4.79
CA LEU A 382 -9.88 -16.33 -4.32
C LEU A 382 -10.99 -16.61 -3.32
N ARG A 383 -11.68 -17.74 -3.41
CA ARG A 383 -12.75 -18.09 -2.47
C ARG A 383 -12.32 -18.06 -1.00
N LEU A 384 -11.05 -18.41 -0.70
CA LEU A 384 -10.56 -18.45 0.69
C LEU A 384 -10.55 -17.08 1.38
N PRO A 385 -9.93 -16.02 0.82
CA PRO A 385 -10.03 -14.69 1.42
C PRO A 385 -11.48 -14.19 1.45
N TYR A 386 -12.28 -14.40 0.41
CA TYR A 386 -13.67 -13.92 0.37
C TYR A 386 -14.59 -14.61 1.37
N TYR A 387 -14.45 -15.92 1.59
CA TYR A 387 -15.20 -16.59 2.66
C TYR A 387 -14.85 -16.03 4.04
N THR A 388 -13.59 -15.71 4.28
CA THR A 388 -13.16 -15.08 5.52
C THR A 388 -13.72 -13.66 5.65
N MET A 389 -13.71 -12.86 4.58
CA MET A 389 -14.32 -11.52 4.57
C MET A 389 -15.82 -11.59 4.91
N LEU A 390 -16.57 -12.47 4.26
CA LEU A 390 -17.99 -12.69 4.54
C LEU A 390 -18.27 -13.13 5.99
N ALA A 391 -17.41 -13.97 6.55
CA ALA A 391 -17.58 -14.47 7.92
C ALA A 391 -17.22 -13.42 9.00
N THR A 392 -16.43 -12.42 8.65
CA THR A 392 -15.91 -11.44 9.63
C THR A 392 -16.58 -10.06 9.54
N GLY A 393 -17.48 -9.84 8.56
CA GLY A 393 -18.27 -8.60 8.39
C GLY A 393 -17.52 -7.51 7.69
#